data_44208706748efa700a1b9fa8d246b065
#
_entry.id   44208706748efa700a1b9fa8d246b065
#
_cell.length_a   1.000
_cell.length_b   1.000
_cell.length_c   1.000
_cell.angle_alpha   90.00
_cell.angle_beta   90.00
_cell.angle_gamma   90.00
#
_symmetry.space_group_name_H-M   'P 1'
#
loop_
_entity.id
_entity.type
_entity.pdbx_description
1 polymer ?
#
loop_
_entity_poly.entity_id
_entity_poly.type
_entity_poly.pdbx_seq_one_letter_code
_entity_poly.pdbx_strand_id
1 'polypeptide(L)'
;IRDSLDCLRSTEIDQIIRGRLAEGAILVGESAGAIVCSPNIAYIQPMDRVPDNYSQADYTGLNLVDFFPVPHYLAPPFVKSSKEVVAQHASLPLELMNNAEAVIVEGPQRTKISSEHQ
;
A
#
# COMPACT_ATOMS: atom_id res chain seq x y z
N ILE A 1 -0.76 -2.77 -9.77
CA ILE A 1 -0.29 -3.15 -8.41
C ILE A 1 -0.17 -4.65 -8.29
N ARG A 2 -1.16 -5.36 -8.75
CA ARG A 2 -1.11 -6.82 -8.71
C ARG A 2 0.04 -7.39 -9.52
N ASP A 3 0.29 -6.83 -10.70
CA ASP A 3 1.42 -7.26 -11.53
C ASP A 3 2.75 -7.03 -10.81
N SER A 4 2.88 -5.91 -10.11
CA SER A 4 4.07 -5.63 -9.29
C SER A 4 4.22 -6.67 -8.19
N LEU A 5 3.13 -7.02 -7.51
CA LEU A 5 3.14 -8.01 -6.44
C LEU A 5 3.51 -9.40 -6.96
N ASP A 6 2.92 -9.81 -8.10
CA ASP A 6 3.23 -11.09 -8.74
C ASP A 6 4.70 -11.16 -9.15
N CYS A 7 5.24 -10.07 -9.67
CA CYS A 7 6.66 -9.99 -10.04
C CYS A 7 7.55 -10.17 -8.81
N LEU A 8 7.25 -9.48 -7.70
CA LEU A 8 8.03 -9.60 -6.47
C LEU A 8 8.06 -11.04 -5.95
N ARG A 9 6.92 -11.73 -6.02
CA ARG A 9 6.82 -13.12 -5.55
C ARG A 9 7.51 -14.10 -6.48
N SER A 10 7.27 -13.99 -7.79
CA SER A 10 7.82 -14.94 -8.77
C SER A 10 9.33 -14.85 -8.87
N THR A 11 9.92 -13.69 -8.56
CA THR A 11 11.36 -13.50 -8.56
C THR A 11 11.99 -13.67 -7.17
N GLU A 12 11.18 -13.94 -6.15
CA GLU A 12 11.61 -14.08 -4.75
C GLU A 12 12.23 -12.82 -4.16
N ILE A 13 12.04 -11.66 -4.79
CA ILE A 13 12.52 -10.38 -4.28
C ILE A 13 11.84 -10.04 -2.94
N ASP A 14 10.58 -10.45 -2.76
CA ASP A 14 9.86 -10.28 -1.50
C ASP A 14 10.62 -10.89 -0.31
N GLN A 15 11.23 -12.05 -0.49
CA GLN A 15 12.02 -12.70 0.55
C GLN A 15 13.32 -11.93 0.84
N ILE A 16 13.96 -11.39 -0.20
CA ILE A 16 15.14 -10.55 -0.05
C ILE A 16 14.81 -9.28 0.74
N ILE A 17 13.67 -8.65 0.44
CA ILE A 17 13.21 -7.46 1.16
C ILE A 17 13.04 -7.78 2.65
N ARG A 18 12.36 -8.89 2.98
CA ARG A 18 12.15 -9.29 4.37
C ARG A 18 13.48 -9.52 5.10
N GLY A 19 14.42 -10.20 4.42
CA GLY A 19 15.74 -10.45 5.00
C GLY A 19 16.51 -9.16 5.27
N ARG A 20 16.47 -8.20 4.34
CA ARG A 20 17.15 -6.93 4.51
C ARG A 20 16.53 -6.09 5.61
N LEU A 21 15.20 -6.08 5.73
CA LEU A 21 14.51 -5.39 6.81
C LEU A 21 14.88 -5.97 8.17
N ALA A 22 15.01 -7.30 8.25
CA ALA A 22 15.44 -7.96 9.48
C ALA A 22 16.88 -7.58 9.87
N GLU A 23 17.71 -7.20 8.90
CA GLU A 23 19.09 -6.75 9.11
C GLU A 23 19.18 -5.25 9.43
N GLY A 24 18.06 -4.54 9.48
CA GLY A 24 18.02 -3.12 9.81
C GLY A 24 17.95 -2.18 8.61
N ALA A 25 17.78 -2.70 7.40
CA ALA A 25 17.62 -1.87 6.22
C ALA A 25 16.29 -1.09 6.27
N ILE A 26 16.25 0.05 5.59
CA ILE A 26 15.06 0.88 5.50
C ILE A 26 14.41 0.65 4.14
N LEU A 27 13.09 0.38 4.16
CA LEU A 27 12.29 0.27 2.95
C LEU A 27 11.48 1.55 2.76
N VAL A 28 11.56 2.13 1.57
CA VAL A 28 10.71 3.25 1.19
C VAL A 28 9.75 2.76 0.13
N GLY A 29 8.44 2.77 0.45
CA GLY A 29 7.39 2.41 -0.49
C GLY A 29 6.60 3.64 -0.89
N GLU A 30 6.42 3.85 -2.20
CA GLU A 30 5.67 4.97 -2.73
C GLU A 30 4.61 4.45 -3.69
N SER A 31 3.39 5.00 -3.63
CA SER A 31 2.28 4.63 -4.50
C SER A 31 2.02 3.12 -4.45
N ALA A 32 2.16 2.42 -5.58
CA ALA A 32 2.01 0.96 -5.63
C ALA A 32 2.98 0.25 -4.69
N GLY A 33 4.19 0.78 -4.51
CA GLY A 33 5.17 0.23 -3.58
C GLY A 33 4.73 0.29 -2.12
N ALA A 34 3.94 1.29 -1.74
CA ALA A 34 3.34 1.35 -0.41
C ALA A 34 2.21 0.34 -0.26
N ILE A 35 1.36 0.23 -1.26
CA ILE A 35 0.18 -0.63 -1.24
C ILE A 35 0.55 -2.11 -1.12
N VAL A 36 1.58 -2.56 -1.84
CA VAL A 36 2.00 -3.97 -1.78
C VAL A 36 2.51 -4.37 -0.39
N CYS A 37 2.89 -3.42 0.45
CA CYS A 37 3.32 -3.70 1.83
C CYS A 37 2.16 -4.09 2.75
N SER A 38 0.92 -3.84 2.36
CA SER A 38 -0.27 -4.13 3.16
C SER A 38 -0.50 -5.63 3.33
N PRO A 39 -1.38 -6.02 4.27
CA PRO A 39 -1.74 -7.43 4.43
C PRO A 39 -2.48 -8.00 3.21
N ASN A 40 -3.28 -7.17 2.53
CA ASN A 40 -4.09 -7.60 1.38
C ASN A 40 -4.41 -6.38 0.52
N ILE A 41 -4.29 -6.52 -0.80
CA ILE A 41 -4.44 -5.39 -1.73
C ILE A 41 -5.83 -5.25 -2.33
N ALA A 42 -6.79 -6.10 -1.96
CA ALA A 42 -8.14 -6.05 -2.53
C ALA A 42 -8.84 -4.71 -2.27
N TYR A 43 -8.53 -4.05 -1.17
CA TYR A 43 -9.18 -2.78 -0.79
C TYR A 43 -8.94 -1.65 -1.79
N ILE A 44 -7.88 -1.73 -2.59
CA ILE A 44 -7.46 -0.63 -3.46
C ILE A 44 -8.07 -0.71 -4.86
N GLN A 45 -8.89 -1.71 -5.15
CA GLN A 45 -9.48 -1.91 -6.49
C GLN A 45 -10.14 -0.67 -7.09
N PRO A 46 -10.84 0.19 -6.34
CA PRO A 46 -11.38 1.41 -6.93
C PRO A 46 -10.31 2.32 -7.56
N MET A 47 -9.08 2.26 -7.06
CA MET A 47 -7.97 3.07 -7.56
C MET A 47 -7.10 2.33 -8.57
N ASP A 48 -7.16 1.00 -8.60
CA ASP A 48 -6.34 0.17 -9.47
C ASP A 48 -7.07 -1.12 -9.79
N ARG A 49 -7.95 -1.06 -10.79
CA ARG A 49 -8.81 -2.19 -11.14
C ARG A 49 -8.04 -3.30 -11.80
N VAL A 50 -8.35 -4.53 -11.38
CA VAL A 50 -7.86 -5.74 -12.01
C VAL A 50 -8.70 -6.01 -13.25
N PRO A 51 -8.09 -6.41 -14.40
CA PRO A 51 -8.83 -6.76 -15.60
C PRO A 51 -9.85 -7.90 -15.33
N ASP A 52 -11.01 -7.82 -16.01
CA ASP A 52 -12.09 -8.79 -15.81
C ASP A 52 -11.68 -10.23 -16.17
N ASN A 53 -10.68 -10.40 -17.03
CA ASN A 53 -10.20 -11.72 -17.40
C ASN A 53 -9.22 -12.34 -16.39
N TYR A 54 -9.00 -11.68 -15.28
CA TYR A 54 -8.17 -12.21 -14.21
C TYR A 54 -8.98 -13.24 -13.43
N SER A 55 -8.78 -14.51 -13.74
CA SER A 55 -9.59 -15.58 -13.17
C SER A 55 -9.11 -16.05 -11.80
N GLN A 56 -7.91 -15.68 -11.40
CA GLN A 56 -7.36 -16.06 -10.11
C GLN A 56 -6.87 -14.82 -9.38
N ALA A 57 -7.62 -14.45 -8.36
CA ALA A 57 -7.32 -13.26 -7.58
C ALA A 57 -6.67 -13.62 -6.25
N ASP A 58 -5.35 -13.70 -6.25
CA ASP A 58 -4.62 -13.70 -5.00
C ASP A 58 -4.23 -12.27 -4.68
N TYR A 59 -4.93 -11.68 -3.73
CA TYR A 59 -4.72 -10.29 -3.31
C TYR A 59 -3.87 -10.19 -2.05
N THR A 60 -3.29 -11.27 -1.58
CA THR A 60 -2.42 -11.22 -0.39
C THR A 60 -1.23 -10.31 -0.66
N GLY A 61 -1.04 -9.29 0.18
CA GLY A 61 0.09 -8.39 0.10
C GLY A 61 1.34 -8.97 0.74
N LEU A 62 2.41 -8.20 0.74
CA LEU A 62 3.66 -8.61 1.38
C LEU A 62 3.58 -8.65 2.90
N ASN A 63 2.53 -8.04 3.46
CA ASN A 63 2.27 -8.04 4.91
C ASN A 63 3.45 -7.52 5.74
N LEU A 64 4.07 -6.46 5.25
CA LEU A 64 5.18 -5.81 5.95
C LEU A 64 4.70 -4.80 6.98
N VAL A 65 3.44 -4.35 6.86
CA VAL A 65 2.78 -3.44 7.80
C VAL A 65 1.41 -3.99 8.16
N ASP A 66 0.84 -3.51 9.25
CA ASP A 66 -0.45 -3.97 9.77
C ASP A 66 -1.60 -3.02 9.46
N PHE A 67 -1.41 -2.13 8.51
CA PHE A 67 -2.41 -1.17 8.08
C PHE A 67 -2.50 -1.18 6.55
N PHE A 68 -3.47 -0.44 6.01
CA PHE A 68 -3.77 -0.41 4.59
C PHE A 68 -3.52 0.99 4.05
N PRO A 69 -2.33 1.26 3.45
CA PRO A 69 -2.02 2.58 2.93
C PRO A 69 -2.95 3.00 1.79
N VAL A 70 -3.43 4.23 1.83
CA VAL A 70 -4.18 4.84 0.73
C VAL A 70 -3.39 6.07 0.27
N PRO A 71 -2.44 5.90 -0.64
CA PRO A 71 -1.68 7.02 -1.18
C PRO A 71 -2.53 7.83 -2.16
N HIS A 72 -2.10 9.03 -2.46
CA HIS A 72 -2.80 9.95 -3.38
C HIS A 72 -4.23 10.25 -2.93
N TYR A 73 -4.49 10.24 -1.62
CA TYR A 73 -5.83 10.50 -1.10
C TYR A 73 -6.29 11.89 -1.50
N LEU A 74 -7.43 11.96 -2.17
CA LEU A 74 -8.04 13.19 -2.70
C LEU A 74 -7.17 13.94 -3.73
N ALA A 75 -6.14 13.28 -4.28
CA ALA A 75 -5.28 13.87 -5.31
C ALA A 75 -5.74 13.44 -6.70
N PRO A 76 -5.89 14.36 -7.67
CA PRO A 76 -6.25 13.98 -9.03
C PRO A 76 -5.22 13.01 -9.63
N PRO A 77 -5.63 11.99 -10.39
CA PRO A 77 -7.00 11.66 -10.82
C PRO A 77 -7.75 10.77 -9.82
N PHE A 78 -7.30 10.65 -8.56
CA PHE A 78 -7.81 9.68 -7.59
C PHE A 78 -8.81 10.27 -6.59
N VAL A 79 -9.37 11.46 -6.85
CA VAL A 79 -10.30 12.09 -5.90
C VAL A 79 -11.50 11.17 -5.61
N LYS A 80 -12.19 10.74 -6.66
CA LYS A 80 -13.38 9.90 -6.49
C LYS A 80 -13.03 8.50 -6.03
N SER A 81 -12.02 7.88 -6.65
CA SER A 81 -11.66 6.51 -6.34
C SER A 81 -11.11 6.35 -4.92
N SER A 82 -10.36 7.32 -4.43
CA SER A 82 -9.87 7.26 -3.04
C SER A 82 -11.02 7.38 -2.03
N LYS A 83 -12.03 8.19 -2.33
CA LYS A 83 -13.24 8.26 -1.49
C LYS A 83 -14.01 6.94 -1.49
N GLU A 84 -14.05 6.24 -2.64
CA GLU A 84 -14.70 4.93 -2.73
C GLU A 84 -13.99 3.89 -1.88
N VAL A 85 -12.65 3.91 -1.85
CA VAL A 85 -11.88 3.02 -0.97
C VAL A 85 -12.30 3.22 0.49
N VAL A 86 -12.34 4.47 0.94
CA VAL A 86 -12.73 4.77 2.33
C VAL A 86 -14.16 4.32 2.60
N ALA A 87 -15.09 4.59 1.68
CA ALA A 87 -16.48 4.24 1.87
C ALA A 87 -16.71 2.72 1.94
N GLN A 88 -15.99 1.96 1.11
CA GLN A 88 -16.16 0.51 1.02
C GLN A 88 -15.41 -0.24 2.13
N HIS A 89 -14.39 0.35 2.72
CA HIS A 89 -13.49 -0.33 3.65
C HIS A 89 -13.31 0.41 4.96
N ALA A 90 -14.35 1.10 5.43
CA ALA A 90 -14.29 1.89 6.66
C ALA A 90 -13.94 1.05 7.90
N SER A 91 -14.15 -0.26 7.86
CA SER A 91 -13.81 -1.16 8.97
C SER A 91 -12.33 -1.56 9.01
N LEU A 92 -11.57 -1.29 7.95
CA LEU A 92 -10.15 -1.61 7.90
C LEU A 92 -9.32 -0.48 8.51
N PRO A 93 -8.13 -0.80 9.06
CA PRO A 93 -7.20 0.23 9.53
C PRO A 93 -6.52 0.92 8.34
N LEU A 94 -7.25 1.81 7.69
CA LEU A 94 -6.76 2.58 6.56
C LEU A 94 -5.84 3.70 7.05
N GLU A 95 -4.76 3.95 6.32
CA GLU A 95 -3.88 5.08 6.55
C GLU A 95 -3.91 5.98 5.32
N LEU A 96 -4.63 7.09 5.42
CA LEU A 96 -4.85 8.00 4.30
C LEU A 96 -3.66 8.98 4.19
N MET A 97 -3.07 9.04 3.00
CA MET A 97 -1.92 9.92 2.74
C MET A 97 -2.17 10.72 1.47
N ASN A 98 -2.11 12.03 1.57
CA ASN A 98 -2.07 12.87 0.38
C ASN A 98 -0.63 12.89 -0.17
N ASN A 99 -0.41 13.65 -1.27
CA ASN A 99 0.89 13.66 -1.93
C ASN A 99 2.01 14.35 -1.14
N ALA A 100 1.67 15.02 -0.04
CA ALA A 100 2.63 15.70 0.81
C ALA A 100 2.91 14.94 2.12
N GLU A 101 2.32 13.78 2.30
CA GLU A 101 2.39 13.03 3.55
C GLU A 101 3.12 11.71 3.39
N ALA A 102 3.72 11.26 4.48
CA ALA A 102 4.36 9.94 4.57
C ALA A 102 4.10 9.34 5.95
N VAL A 103 4.15 8.00 6.02
CA VAL A 103 4.02 7.28 7.27
C VAL A 103 5.34 6.57 7.55
N ILE A 104 5.88 6.80 8.74
CA ILE A 104 7.11 6.15 9.20
C ILE A 104 6.72 5.05 10.18
N VAL A 105 7.21 3.85 9.92
CA VAL A 105 6.96 2.69 10.78
C VAL A 105 8.28 2.25 11.42
N GLU A 106 8.31 2.24 12.75
CA GLU A 106 9.47 1.79 13.53
C GLU A 106 8.97 0.79 14.57
N GLY A 107 9.13 -0.50 14.28
CA GLY A 107 8.57 -1.54 15.14
C GLY A 107 7.07 -1.37 15.29
N PRO A 108 6.52 -1.30 16.52
CA PRO A 108 5.09 -1.10 16.71
C PRO A 108 4.62 0.33 16.55
N GLN A 109 5.54 1.29 16.37
CA GLN A 109 5.20 2.70 16.28
C GLN A 109 4.98 3.14 14.84
N ARG A 110 3.98 3.99 14.64
CA ARG A 110 3.61 4.52 13.34
C ARG A 110 3.35 6.02 13.47
N THR A 111 4.05 6.81 12.66
CA THR A 111 3.99 8.28 12.71
C THR A 111 3.72 8.82 11.32
N LYS A 112 2.74 9.70 11.20
CA LYS A 112 2.47 10.40 9.94
C LYS A 112 3.18 11.76 9.97
N ILE A 113 3.91 12.05 8.89
CA ILE A 113 4.57 13.34 8.70
C ILE A 113 4.06 14.00 7.44
N SER A 114 4.20 15.34 7.38
CA SER A 114 3.77 16.12 6.23
C SER A 114 4.86 17.10 5.84
N SER A 115 5.04 17.29 4.53
CA SER A 115 5.93 18.31 4.00
C SER A 115 5.28 19.68 3.93
N GLU A 116 3.96 19.78 4.21
CA GLU A 116 3.25 21.05 4.22
C GLU A 116 3.59 21.82 5.49
N HIS A 117 3.92 23.10 5.31
CA HIS A 117 4.23 23.99 6.42
C HIS A 117 3.00 24.79 6.79
N GLN A 118 2.80 24.94 8.06
CA GLN A 118 1.70 25.73 8.61
C GLN A 118 2.13 27.17 8.84
#